data_a887f3c65a5423761102ff4f399ead90
#
_entry.id   a887f3c65a5423761102ff4f399ead90
#
_cell.length_a   1.000
_cell.length_b   1.000
_cell.length_c   1.000
_cell.angle_alpha   90.00
_cell.angle_beta   90.00
_cell.angle_gamma   90.00
#
_symmetry.space_group_name_H-M   'P 1'
#
loop_
_entity.id
_entity.type
_entity.pdbx_description
1 polymer ?
#
loop_
_entity_poly.entity_id
_entity_poly.type
_entity_poly.pdbx_seq_one_letter_code
_entity_poly.pdbx_strand_id
1 'polypeptide(L)'
;MKDELFLRGAQVPMTKEAVRALALAKLELHRARQLIDIGAGTGSVSIEAALQNPALRVTAIERQADALRLLAENRQRFGCDNIAIVAGVAPLAVADKADAIFMG
;
A
#
# COMPACT_ATOMS: atom_id res chain seq x y z
N MET A 1 1.17 9.68 -8.56
CA MET A 1 -0.19 9.37 -9.10
C MET A 1 -1.22 10.31 -8.50
N LYS A 2 -2.12 10.78 -9.29
CA LYS A 2 -3.19 11.67 -8.84
C LYS A 2 -4.19 10.92 -7.94
N ASP A 3 -4.71 11.61 -6.92
CA ASP A 3 -5.65 11.01 -5.97
C ASP A 3 -6.92 10.49 -6.65
N GLU A 4 -7.41 11.17 -7.68
CA GLU A 4 -8.63 10.78 -8.37
C GLU A 4 -8.52 9.48 -9.17
N LEU A 5 -7.32 8.93 -9.34
CA LEU A 5 -7.11 7.65 -10.01
C LEU A 5 -7.54 6.46 -9.15
N PHE A 6 -7.64 6.66 -7.84
CA PHE A 6 -7.98 5.59 -6.89
C PHE A 6 -9.45 5.62 -6.54
N LEU A 7 -10.05 4.44 -6.41
CA LEU A 7 -11.38 4.31 -5.85
C LEU A 7 -11.34 4.68 -4.36
N ARG A 8 -12.30 5.47 -3.92
CA ARG A 8 -12.36 5.99 -2.55
C ARG A 8 -13.74 5.76 -1.94
N GLY A 9 -13.78 5.63 -0.63
CA GLY A 9 -15.02 5.57 0.15
C GLY A 9 -15.09 6.73 1.13
N ALA A 10 -16.32 7.12 1.51
CA ALA A 10 -16.54 8.26 2.40
C ALA A 10 -15.92 8.08 3.79
N GLN A 11 -15.79 6.82 4.23
CA GLN A 11 -15.29 6.49 5.58
C GLN A 11 -13.87 5.93 5.57
N VAL A 12 -13.23 5.88 4.41
CA VAL A 12 -11.88 5.31 4.29
C VAL A 12 -10.90 6.43 3.96
N PRO A 13 -9.98 6.75 4.88
CA PRO A 13 -8.97 7.78 4.61
C PRO A 13 -7.99 7.30 3.55
N MET A 14 -7.42 8.26 2.83
CA MET A 14 -6.40 8.00 1.82
C MET A 14 -5.24 8.97 2.01
N THR A 15 -4.01 8.43 1.94
CA THR A 15 -2.81 9.27 1.95
C THR A 15 -2.79 10.13 0.70
N LYS A 16 -2.75 11.45 0.87
CA LYS A 16 -2.79 12.40 -0.24
C LYS A 16 -1.54 12.35 -1.10
N GLU A 17 -1.67 12.75 -2.35
CA GLU A 17 -0.62 12.67 -3.35
C GLU A 17 0.72 13.25 -2.88
N ALA A 18 0.75 14.44 -2.32
CA ALA A 18 1.99 15.09 -1.90
C ALA A 18 2.68 14.32 -0.75
N VAL A 19 1.91 13.85 0.21
CA VAL A 19 2.42 13.05 1.34
C VAL A 19 2.93 11.70 0.84
N ARG A 20 2.19 11.10 -0.07
CA ARG A 20 2.53 9.83 -0.67
C ARG A 20 3.84 9.92 -1.46
N ALA A 21 3.99 10.97 -2.27
CA ALA A 21 5.21 11.20 -3.04
C ALA A 21 6.43 11.34 -2.12
N LEU A 22 6.29 12.10 -1.04
CA LEU A 22 7.37 12.28 -0.07
C LEU A 22 7.72 10.96 0.63
N ALA A 23 6.72 10.21 1.06
CA ALA A 23 6.93 8.92 1.72
C ALA A 23 7.64 7.93 0.81
N LEU A 24 7.21 7.82 -0.43
CA LEU A 24 7.82 6.91 -1.40
C LEU A 24 9.27 7.27 -1.70
N ALA A 25 9.57 8.57 -1.79
CA ALA A 25 10.96 9.03 -1.99
C ALA A 25 11.84 8.64 -0.81
N LYS A 26 11.32 8.79 0.43
CA LYS A 26 12.10 8.48 1.64
C LYS A 26 12.27 6.98 1.89
N LEU A 27 11.37 6.15 1.38
CA LEU A 27 11.45 4.70 1.55
C LEU A 27 12.53 4.05 0.67
N GLU A 28 13.06 4.76 -0.31
CA GLU A 28 14.12 4.27 -1.20
C GLU A 28 13.77 2.91 -1.81
N LEU A 29 12.59 2.81 -2.41
CA LEU A 29 12.02 1.55 -2.89
C LEU A 29 12.85 0.87 -3.97
N HIS A 30 13.72 1.62 -4.67
CA HIS A 30 14.62 1.05 -5.67
C HIS A 30 15.63 0.08 -5.03
N ARG A 31 15.85 0.18 -3.73
CA ARG A 31 16.75 -0.70 -2.97
C ARG A 31 16.00 -1.79 -2.20
N ALA A 32 14.69 -1.67 -2.09
CA ALA A 32 13.88 -2.58 -1.29
C ALA A 32 13.44 -3.79 -2.10
N ARG A 33 13.34 -4.93 -1.44
CA ARG A 33 12.74 -6.14 -1.99
C ARG A 33 11.34 -6.36 -1.46
N GLN A 34 11.08 -5.88 -0.25
CA GLN A 34 9.79 -6.06 0.41
C GLN A 34 9.38 -4.80 1.17
N LEU A 35 8.19 -4.30 0.84
CA LEU A 35 7.51 -3.22 1.53
C LEU A 35 6.31 -3.79 2.28
N ILE A 36 6.16 -3.37 3.53
CA ILE A 36 4.92 -3.63 4.28
C ILE A 36 4.20 -2.31 4.48
N ASP A 37 2.94 -2.27 4.05
CA ASP A 37 2.06 -1.13 4.18
C ASP A 37 1.02 -1.45 5.25
N ILE A 38 1.17 -0.86 6.44
CA ILE A 38 0.31 -1.11 7.59
C ILE A 38 -0.80 -0.08 7.63
N GLY A 39 -2.05 -0.54 7.67
CA GLY A 39 -3.21 0.33 7.56
C GLY A 39 -3.35 0.86 6.15
N ALA A 40 -3.32 -0.03 5.16
CA ALA A 40 -3.21 0.33 3.74
C ALA A 40 -4.38 1.17 3.20
N GLY A 41 -5.55 1.11 3.85
CA GLY A 41 -6.72 1.89 3.44
C GLY A 41 -7.15 1.57 2.01
N THR A 42 -7.20 2.59 1.15
CA THR A 42 -7.52 2.43 -0.27
C THR A 42 -6.44 1.71 -1.07
N GLY A 43 -5.24 1.58 -0.50
CA GLY A 43 -4.10 0.97 -1.16
C GLY A 43 -3.26 1.92 -2.00
N SER A 44 -3.50 3.24 -1.91
CA SER A 44 -2.81 4.21 -2.76
C SER A 44 -1.28 4.14 -2.65
N VAL A 45 -0.74 3.99 -1.43
CA VAL A 45 0.71 3.87 -1.22
C VAL A 45 1.22 2.55 -1.79
N SER A 46 0.56 1.44 -1.46
CA SER A 46 0.94 0.11 -1.97
C SER A 46 0.95 0.06 -3.48
N ILE A 47 -0.07 0.61 -4.12
CA ILE A 47 -0.22 0.57 -5.57
C ILE A 47 0.86 1.41 -6.25
N GLU A 48 1.06 2.63 -5.78
CA GLU A 48 2.08 3.49 -6.39
C GLU A 48 3.48 2.89 -6.22
N ALA A 49 3.78 2.32 -5.05
CA ALA A 49 5.03 1.61 -4.80
C ALA A 49 5.21 0.42 -5.74
N ALA A 50 4.16 -0.40 -5.89
CA ALA A 50 4.20 -1.59 -6.74
C ALA A 50 4.41 -1.24 -8.20
N LEU A 51 3.81 -0.14 -8.67
CA LEU A 51 3.97 0.32 -10.06
C LEU A 51 5.36 0.93 -10.31
N GLN A 52 5.95 1.58 -9.31
CA GLN A 52 7.30 2.15 -9.44
C GLN A 52 8.37 1.06 -9.56
N ASN A 53 8.17 -0.07 -8.89
CA ASN A 53 9.15 -1.15 -8.89
C ASN A 53 8.44 -2.50 -9.00
N PRO A 54 8.31 -3.04 -10.23
CA PRO A 54 7.63 -4.32 -10.43
C PRO A 54 8.29 -5.52 -9.72
N ALA A 55 9.57 -5.41 -9.37
CA ALA A 55 10.28 -6.45 -8.63
C ALA A 55 10.01 -6.40 -7.12
N LEU A 56 9.42 -5.31 -6.64
CA LEU A 56 9.09 -5.14 -5.23
C LEU A 56 7.93 -6.05 -4.85
N ARG A 57 8.03 -6.69 -3.70
CA ARG A 57 6.90 -7.39 -3.08
C ARG A 57 6.28 -6.47 -2.05
N VAL A 58 4.98 -6.23 -2.18
CA VAL A 58 4.24 -5.38 -1.27
C VAL A 58 3.25 -6.24 -0.49
N THR A 59 3.28 -6.12 0.83
CA THR A 59 2.26 -6.71 1.70
C THR A 59 1.43 -5.57 2.28
N ALA A 60 0.17 -5.49 1.86
CA ALA A 60 -0.76 -4.47 2.32
C ALA A 60 -1.65 -5.08 3.40
N ILE A 61 -1.57 -4.54 4.61
CA ILE A 61 -2.31 -5.04 5.76
C ILE A 61 -3.41 -4.05 6.11
N GLU A 62 -4.63 -4.52 6.20
CA GLU A 62 -5.80 -3.70 6.52
C GLU A 62 -6.81 -4.52 7.29
N ARG A 63 -7.46 -3.90 8.29
CA ARG A 63 -8.43 -4.60 9.14
C ARG A 63 -9.88 -4.23 8.85
N GLN A 64 -10.15 -3.07 8.26
CA GLN A 64 -11.52 -2.61 8.03
C GLN A 64 -12.08 -3.18 6.74
N ALA A 65 -13.30 -3.73 6.81
CA ALA A 65 -13.92 -4.41 5.67
C ALA A 65 -14.11 -3.48 4.46
N ASP A 66 -14.56 -2.24 4.68
CA ASP A 66 -14.76 -1.29 3.59
C ASP A 66 -13.44 -0.91 2.91
N ALA A 67 -12.39 -0.75 3.72
CA ALA A 67 -11.06 -0.45 3.20
C ALA A 67 -10.49 -1.64 2.42
N LEU A 68 -10.65 -2.86 2.93
CA LEU A 68 -10.21 -4.07 2.23
C LEU A 68 -10.84 -4.21 0.86
N ARG A 69 -12.13 -3.89 0.74
CA ARG A 69 -12.83 -3.94 -0.54
C ARG A 69 -12.22 -2.94 -1.53
N LEU A 70 -12.00 -1.71 -1.09
CA LEU A 70 -11.40 -0.67 -1.94
C LEU A 70 -9.97 -1.02 -2.33
N LEU A 71 -9.20 -1.55 -1.39
CA LEU A 71 -7.84 -2.00 -1.62
C LEU A 71 -7.80 -3.09 -2.69
N ALA A 72 -8.67 -4.08 -2.59
CA ALA A 72 -8.75 -5.17 -3.56
C ALA A 72 -9.18 -4.67 -4.95
N GLU A 73 -10.17 -3.78 -5.01
CA GLU A 73 -10.64 -3.20 -6.26
C GLU A 73 -9.56 -2.33 -6.93
N ASN A 74 -8.87 -1.51 -6.15
CA ASN A 74 -7.78 -0.68 -6.67
C ASN A 74 -6.61 -1.56 -7.14
N ARG A 75 -6.25 -2.60 -6.40
CA ARG A 75 -5.22 -3.55 -6.80
C ARG A 75 -5.53 -4.17 -8.16
N GLN A 76 -6.76 -4.61 -8.34
CA GLN A 76 -7.20 -5.20 -9.60
C GLN A 76 -7.22 -4.18 -10.73
N ARG A 77 -7.71 -2.98 -10.46
CA ARG A 77 -7.80 -1.89 -11.43
C ARG A 77 -6.44 -1.55 -12.04
N PHE A 78 -5.38 -1.57 -11.23
CA PHE A 78 -4.03 -1.24 -11.67
C PHE A 78 -3.18 -2.47 -12.03
N GLY A 79 -3.73 -3.67 -11.89
CA GLY A 79 -3.03 -4.91 -12.25
C GLY A 79 -1.77 -5.18 -11.43
N CYS A 80 -1.79 -4.84 -10.14
CA CYS A 80 -0.63 -4.98 -9.28
C CYS A 80 -0.51 -6.39 -8.71
N ASP A 81 0.07 -7.31 -9.49
CA ASP A 81 0.25 -8.70 -9.07
C ASP A 81 1.27 -8.86 -7.95
N ASN A 82 2.11 -7.86 -7.74
CA ASN A 82 3.14 -7.87 -6.69
C ASN A 82 2.65 -7.35 -5.35
N ILE A 83 1.33 -7.18 -5.16
CA ILE A 83 0.73 -6.83 -3.88
C ILE A 83 -0.01 -8.03 -3.31
N ALA A 84 0.36 -8.43 -2.08
CA ALA A 84 -0.41 -9.39 -1.29
C ALA A 84 -1.24 -8.62 -0.27
N ILE A 85 -2.54 -8.92 -0.18
CA ILE A 85 -3.45 -8.27 0.75
C ILE A 85 -3.65 -9.19 1.95
N VAL A 86 -3.43 -8.65 3.15
CA VAL A 86 -3.62 -9.39 4.40
C VAL A 86 -4.67 -8.67 5.24
N ALA A 87 -5.76 -9.37 5.55
CA ALA A 87 -6.82 -8.86 6.41
C ALA A 87 -6.40 -9.03 7.88
N GLY A 88 -6.51 -7.96 8.66
CA GLY A 88 -6.24 -8.01 10.07
C GLY A 88 -5.26 -6.95 10.54
N VAL A 89 -4.64 -7.23 11.68
CA VAL A 89 -3.64 -6.37 12.33
C VAL A 89 -2.26 -6.99 12.12
N ALA A 90 -1.27 -6.13 11.82
CA ALA A 90 0.10 -6.61 11.59
C ALA A 90 0.66 -7.25 12.86
N PRO A 91 1.10 -8.52 12.79
CA PRO A 91 1.88 -9.09 13.89
C PRO A 91 3.26 -8.45 13.93
N LEU A 92 3.84 -8.33 15.13
CA LEU A 92 5.17 -7.75 15.31
C LEU A 92 6.23 -8.45 14.46
N ALA A 93 6.10 -9.77 14.28
CA ALA A 93 7.07 -10.57 13.52
C ALA A 93 7.12 -10.21 12.02
N VAL A 94 6.08 -9.59 11.48
CA VAL A 94 6.05 -9.21 10.05
C VAL A 94 7.02 -8.07 9.77
N ALA A 95 7.15 -7.13 10.70
CA ALA A 95 8.02 -5.97 10.55
C ALA A 95 9.50 -6.36 10.40
N ASP A 96 9.92 -7.45 11.01
CA ASP A 96 11.33 -7.90 10.99
C ASP A 96 11.76 -8.41 9.60
N LYS A 97 10.82 -8.68 8.71
CA LYS A 97 11.10 -9.25 7.38
C LYS A 97 11.07 -8.22 6.27
N ALA A 98 10.74 -6.98 6.59
CA ALA A 98 10.60 -5.93 5.59
C ALA A 98 11.88 -5.10 5.45
N ASP A 99 12.17 -4.68 4.22
CA ASP A 99 13.21 -3.68 3.96
C ASP A 99 12.67 -2.27 4.17
N ALA A 100 11.36 -2.09 3.99
CA ALA A 100 10.69 -0.81 4.13
C ALA A 100 9.31 -1.02 4.76
N ILE A 101 8.90 -0.10 5.62
CA ILE A 101 7.60 -0.13 6.27
C ILE A 101 6.96 1.25 6.16
N PHE A 102 5.73 1.29 5.71
CA PHE A 102 4.90 2.48 5.74
C PHE A 102 3.74 2.25 6.71
N MET A 103 3.49 3.21 7.59
CA MET A 103 2.35 3.17 8.50
C MET A 103 1.42 4.33 8.16
N GLY A 104 0.28 3.95 7.66
CA GLY A 104 -0.76 4.92 7.30
C GLY A 104 -1.65 5.33 8.44
#